data_2185399fa2d929eca939702c540de450
#
_entry.id   2185399fa2d929eca939702c540de450
#
_cell.length_a   1.000
_cell.length_b   1.000
_cell.length_c   1.000
_cell.angle_alpha   90.00
_cell.angle_beta   90.00
_cell.angle_gamma   90.00
#
_symmetry.space_group_name_H-M   'P 1'
#
loop_
_entity.id
_entity.type
_entity.pdbx_description
1 polymer ?
#
loop_
_entity_poly.entity_id
_entity_poly.type
_entity_poly.pdbx_seq_one_letter_code
_entity_poly.pdbx_strand_id
1 'polypeptide(L)'
;MYDWLLGGTANFKVDRDAAERAYTAWPGGVDGVHADAKAHRVLLGRVVRYLVRDAGIRQFLDIGTGIPKRNNVHEVAQREAPESRVVYVDNDRCKSGCVHASALSPRLVRCVA
;
A
#
# COMPACT_ATOMS: atom_id res chain seq x y z
N MET A 1 5.43 -10.94 3.90
CA MET A 1 4.45 -11.77 3.15
C MET A 1 3.73 -10.96 2.05
N TYR A 2 2.97 -9.89 2.36
CA TYR A 2 2.23 -9.12 1.35
C TYR A 2 3.12 -8.48 0.26
N ASP A 3 4.35 -8.09 0.62
CA ASP A 3 5.34 -7.61 -0.34
C ASP A 3 5.64 -8.63 -1.45
N TRP A 4 5.80 -9.89 -1.08
CA TRP A 4 6.02 -10.97 -2.02
C TRP A 4 4.81 -11.20 -2.95
N LEU A 5 3.59 -11.13 -2.42
CA LEU A 5 2.35 -11.24 -3.22
C LEU A 5 2.25 -10.17 -4.32
N LEU A 6 2.88 -9.03 -4.12
CA LEU A 6 2.95 -7.95 -5.12
C LEU A 6 4.20 -8.01 -6.01
N GLY A 7 5.00 -9.09 -5.92
CA GLY A 7 6.24 -9.25 -6.68
C GLY A 7 7.39 -8.39 -6.17
N GLY A 8 7.35 -7.97 -4.90
CA GLY A 8 8.42 -7.21 -4.28
C GLY A 8 9.58 -8.09 -3.80
N THR A 9 10.69 -7.44 -3.47
CA THR A 9 11.93 -8.08 -3.00
C THR A 9 12.23 -7.82 -1.52
N ALA A 10 11.42 -6.99 -0.84
CA ALA A 10 11.56 -6.67 0.59
C ALA A 10 10.89 -7.74 1.46
N ASN A 11 11.28 -9.01 1.27
CA ASN A 11 10.78 -10.16 2.00
C ASN A 11 11.88 -11.20 2.19
N PHE A 12 11.79 -11.97 3.27
CA PHE A 12 12.75 -13.04 3.56
C PHE A 12 12.29 -14.37 2.97
N LYS A 13 13.24 -15.30 2.78
CA LYS A 13 12.93 -16.64 2.25
C LYS A 13 11.90 -17.36 3.14
N VAL A 14 12.04 -17.26 4.46
CA VAL A 14 11.13 -17.89 5.43
C VAL A 14 9.68 -17.38 5.26
N ASP A 15 9.50 -16.10 4.94
CA ASP A 15 8.18 -15.52 4.68
C ASP A 15 7.55 -16.07 3.40
N ARG A 16 8.37 -16.27 2.35
CA ARG A 16 7.93 -16.86 1.08
C ARG A 16 7.51 -18.30 1.25
N ASP A 17 8.38 -19.10 1.88
CA ASP A 17 8.11 -20.53 2.13
C ASP A 17 6.84 -20.71 3.00
N ALA A 18 6.62 -19.83 3.98
CA ALA A 18 5.41 -19.84 4.79
C ALA A 18 4.16 -19.45 3.97
N ALA A 19 4.28 -18.43 3.12
CA ALA A 19 3.21 -17.99 2.24
C ALA A 19 2.82 -19.07 1.23
N GLU A 20 3.78 -19.69 0.58
CA GLU A 20 3.54 -20.79 -0.37
C GLU A 20 2.76 -21.93 0.28
N ARG A 21 3.17 -22.34 1.48
CA ARG A 21 2.45 -23.39 2.23
C ARG A 21 1.02 -22.96 2.61
N ALA A 22 0.86 -21.72 3.08
CA ALA A 22 -0.43 -21.23 3.53
C ALA A 22 -1.44 -21.08 2.38
N TYR A 23 -0.96 -20.71 1.20
CA TYR A 23 -1.82 -20.42 0.06
C TYR A 23 -1.99 -21.57 -0.93
N THR A 24 -1.41 -22.73 -0.66
CA THR A 24 -1.59 -23.93 -1.51
C THR A 24 -3.08 -24.30 -1.66
N ALA A 25 -3.89 -24.12 -0.63
CA ALA A 25 -5.32 -24.41 -0.62
C ALA A 25 -6.21 -23.23 -1.10
N TRP A 26 -5.61 -22.10 -1.48
CA TRP A 26 -6.36 -20.96 -1.98
C TRP A 26 -6.96 -21.24 -3.36
N PRO A 27 -8.14 -20.69 -3.71
CA PRO A 27 -8.67 -20.79 -5.06
C PRO A 27 -7.67 -20.25 -6.10
N GLY A 28 -7.24 -21.10 -7.03
CA GLY A 28 -6.17 -20.77 -7.97
C GLY A 28 -4.76 -20.86 -7.40
N GLY A 29 -4.60 -21.40 -6.17
CA GLY A 29 -3.30 -21.57 -5.53
C GLY A 29 -2.55 -20.26 -5.29
N VAL A 30 -1.24 -20.32 -5.30
CA VAL A 30 -0.36 -19.16 -5.11
C VAL A 30 -0.59 -18.09 -6.19
N ASP A 31 -0.81 -18.49 -7.44
CA ASP A 31 -1.09 -17.54 -8.54
C ASP A 31 -2.40 -16.79 -8.32
N GLY A 32 -3.43 -17.45 -7.79
CA GLY A 32 -4.70 -16.84 -7.41
C GLY A 32 -4.50 -15.74 -6.38
N VAL A 33 -3.75 -15.99 -5.32
CA VAL A 33 -3.46 -14.99 -4.29
C VAL A 33 -2.66 -13.81 -4.85
N HIS A 34 -1.70 -14.05 -5.73
CA HIS A 34 -0.97 -12.98 -6.42
C HIS A 34 -1.90 -12.11 -7.28
N ALA A 35 -2.83 -12.73 -8.00
CA ALA A 35 -3.82 -12.02 -8.80
C ALA A 35 -4.74 -11.16 -7.92
N ASP A 36 -5.24 -11.70 -6.82
CA ASP A 36 -6.08 -11.00 -5.86
C ASP A 36 -5.36 -9.80 -5.22
N ALA A 37 -4.10 -9.99 -4.79
CA ALA A 37 -3.31 -8.90 -4.22
C ALA A 37 -3.11 -7.75 -5.22
N LYS A 38 -2.86 -8.06 -6.49
CA LYS A 38 -2.76 -7.06 -7.56
C LYS A 38 -4.10 -6.36 -7.82
N ALA A 39 -5.20 -7.11 -7.84
CA ALA A 39 -6.54 -6.56 -8.02
C ALA A 39 -6.91 -5.58 -6.89
N HIS A 40 -6.59 -5.90 -5.64
CA HIS A 40 -6.79 -5.01 -4.50
C HIS A 40 -6.00 -3.70 -4.65
N ARG A 41 -4.76 -3.74 -5.16
CA ARG A 41 -3.97 -2.51 -5.42
C ARG A 41 -4.59 -1.66 -6.51
N VAL A 42 -5.09 -2.27 -7.57
CA VAL A 42 -5.80 -1.55 -8.65
C VAL A 42 -7.08 -0.91 -8.11
N LEU A 43 -7.84 -1.66 -7.31
CA LEU A 43 -9.07 -1.16 -6.67
C LEU A 43 -8.77 0.04 -5.77
N LEU A 44 -7.75 -0.05 -4.89
CA LEU A 44 -7.33 1.06 -4.03
C LEU A 44 -7.07 2.34 -4.85
N GLY A 45 -6.30 2.22 -5.94
CA GLY A 45 -6.00 3.36 -6.80
C GLY A 45 -7.24 3.96 -7.47
N ARG A 46 -8.23 3.12 -7.83
CA ARG A 46 -9.50 3.59 -8.40
C ARG A 46 -10.36 4.31 -7.35
N VAL A 47 -10.46 3.74 -6.16
CA VAL A 47 -11.23 4.32 -5.04
C VAL A 47 -10.63 5.67 -4.63
N VAL A 48 -9.31 5.77 -4.45
CA VAL A 48 -8.67 7.04 -4.08
C VAL A 48 -8.90 8.10 -5.16
N ARG A 49 -8.77 7.76 -6.45
CA ARG A 49 -9.09 8.70 -7.54
C ARG A 49 -10.51 9.19 -7.49
N TYR A 50 -11.47 8.30 -7.32
CA TYR A 50 -12.88 8.65 -7.18
C TYR A 50 -13.10 9.61 -5.99
N LEU A 51 -12.55 9.28 -4.83
CA LEU A 51 -12.70 10.10 -3.61
C LEU A 51 -12.12 11.52 -3.81
N VAL A 52 -11.01 11.64 -4.54
CA VAL A 52 -10.40 12.95 -4.81
C VAL A 52 -11.17 13.72 -5.87
N ARG A 53 -11.49 13.09 -7.00
CA ARG A 53 -12.08 13.77 -8.17
C ARG A 53 -13.56 14.07 -7.99
N ASP A 54 -14.31 13.06 -7.55
CA ASP A 54 -15.77 13.13 -7.57
C ASP A 54 -16.34 13.51 -6.19
N ALA A 55 -15.76 12.98 -5.12
CA ALA A 55 -16.20 13.29 -3.76
C ALA A 55 -15.48 14.49 -3.12
N GLY A 56 -14.43 15.03 -3.74
CA GLY A 56 -13.71 16.19 -3.25
C GLY A 56 -12.89 15.97 -1.98
N ILE A 57 -12.61 14.71 -1.61
CA ILE A 57 -11.84 14.36 -0.42
C ILE A 57 -10.38 14.79 -0.60
N ARG A 58 -9.80 15.41 0.45
CA ARG A 58 -8.43 15.93 0.47
C ARG A 58 -7.60 15.44 1.66
N GLN A 59 -8.22 14.69 2.57
CA GLN A 59 -7.54 14.16 3.74
C GLN A 59 -7.82 12.67 3.85
N PHE A 60 -6.77 11.89 4.01
CA PHE A 60 -6.81 10.44 4.07
C PHE A 60 -6.09 9.94 5.31
N LEU A 61 -6.65 8.92 5.94
CA LEU A 61 -6.02 8.14 6.98
C LEU A 61 -5.90 6.70 6.47
N ASP A 62 -4.66 6.25 6.31
CA ASP A 62 -4.34 4.89 5.85
C ASP A 62 -3.79 4.08 7.04
N ILE A 63 -4.57 3.11 7.50
CA ILE A 63 -4.26 2.30 8.69
C ILE A 63 -3.78 0.93 8.23
N GLY A 64 -2.63 0.48 8.74
CA GLY A 64 -2.01 -0.78 8.36
C GLY A 64 -1.38 -0.74 6.97
N THR A 65 -0.74 0.35 6.65
CA THR A 65 -0.16 0.63 5.32
C THR A 65 0.81 -0.43 4.80
N GLY A 66 1.52 -1.10 5.69
CA GLY A 66 2.58 -2.01 5.32
C GLY A 66 3.79 -1.31 4.66
N ILE A 67 4.59 -2.08 3.94
CA ILE A 67 5.78 -1.57 3.23
C ILE A 67 5.34 -0.71 2.05
N PRO A 68 5.88 0.52 1.90
CA PRO A 68 5.56 1.39 0.78
C PRO A 68 5.86 0.75 -0.57
N LYS A 69 4.96 0.92 -1.50
CA LYS A 69 5.05 0.44 -2.89
C LYS A 69 4.78 1.59 -3.86
N ARG A 70 4.80 1.31 -5.15
CA ARG A 70 4.28 2.24 -6.15
C ARG A 70 2.77 2.38 -6.02
N ASN A 71 2.26 3.56 -6.34
CA ASN A 71 0.84 3.92 -6.25
C ASN A 71 0.27 3.78 -4.83
N ASN A 72 1.01 4.28 -3.84
CA ASN A 72 0.48 4.48 -2.49
C ASN A 72 -0.63 5.54 -2.49
N VAL A 73 -1.42 5.58 -1.42
CA VAL A 73 -2.56 6.51 -1.32
C VAL A 73 -2.13 7.96 -1.61
N HIS A 74 -1.01 8.43 -1.02
CA HIS A 74 -0.53 9.81 -1.26
C HIS A 74 -0.14 10.06 -2.71
N GLU A 75 0.54 9.10 -3.36
CA GLU A 75 0.96 9.26 -4.76
C GLU A 75 -0.25 9.38 -5.69
N VAL A 76 -1.29 8.57 -5.44
CA VAL A 76 -2.53 8.61 -6.22
C VAL A 76 -3.31 9.88 -5.93
N ALA A 77 -3.50 10.23 -4.65
CA ALA A 77 -4.28 11.40 -4.25
C ALA A 77 -3.63 12.70 -4.72
N GLN A 78 -2.32 12.87 -4.52
CA GLN A 78 -1.58 14.08 -4.88
C GLN A 78 -1.34 14.24 -6.37
N ARG A 79 -1.42 13.18 -7.15
CA ARG A 79 -1.44 13.24 -8.61
C ARG A 79 -2.72 13.89 -9.13
N GLU A 80 -3.83 13.65 -8.45
CA GLU A 80 -5.14 14.23 -8.81
C GLU A 80 -5.36 15.63 -8.18
N ALA A 81 -4.91 15.81 -6.94
CA ALA A 81 -5.00 17.05 -6.20
C ALA A 81 -3.75 17.20 -5.31
N PRO A 82 -2.76 18.02 -5.72
CA PRO A 82 -1.46 18.13 -5.03
C PRO A 82 -1.55 18.56 -3.56
N GLU A 83 -2.62 19.24 -3.17
CA GLU A 83 -2.89 19.66 -1.79
C GLU A 83 -3.40 18.54 -0.88
N SER A 84 -3.64 17.34 -1.40
CA SER A 84 -4.13 16.20 -0.62
C SER A 84 -3.14 15.81 0.48
N ARG A 85 -3.68 15.53 1.67
CA ARG A 85 -2.92 15.13 2.86
C ARG A 85 -3.18 13.68 3.20
N VAL A 86 -2.14 12.95 3.53
CA VAL A 86 -2.25 11.54 3.90
C VAL A 86 -1.50 11.30 5.20
N VAL A 87 -2.16 10.64 6.14
CA VAL A 87 -1.55 10.14 7.36
C VAL A 87 -1.51 8.63 7.28
N TYR A 88 -0.34 8.06 7.46
CA TYR A 88 -0.10 6.63 7.52
C TYR A 88 0.06 6.18 8.97
N VAL A 89 -0.63 5.11 9.34
CA VAL A 89 -0.52 4.49 10.65
C VAL A 89 -0.19 3.03 10.48
N ASP A 90 0.91 2.58 11.09
CA ASP A 90 1.29 1.16 11.10
C ASP A 90 1.93 0.82 12.45
N ASN A 91 1.64 -0.35 12.97
CA ASN A 91 2.22 -0.84 14.22
C ASN A 91 3.67 -1.37 14.05
N ASP A 92 4.19 -1.41 12.83
CA ASP A 92 5.55 -1.83 12.53
C ASP A 92 6.45 -0.60 12.37
N ARG A 93 7.32 -0.35 13.35
CA ARG A 93 8.26 0.78 13.36
C ARG A 93 9.22 0.81 12.18
N CYS A 94 9.56 -0.34 11.59
CA CYS A 94 10.42 -0.40 10.42
C CYS A 94 9.76 0.16 9.17
N LYS A 95 8.44 0.14 9.12
CA LYS A 95 7.65 0.59 7.97
C LYS A 95 7.41 2.09 7.97
N SER A 96 7.26 2.70 9.14
CA SER A 96 7.05 4.16 9.28
C SER A 96 8.24 5.00 8.82
N GLY A 97 9.47 4.48 8.89
CA GLY A 97 10.68 5.17 8.39
C GLY A 97 10.82 5.22 6.86
N CYS A 98 10.19 4.30 6.14
CA CYS A 98 10.37 4.18 4.70
C CYS A 98 9.54 5.18 3.86
N VAL A 99 8.51 5.78 4.42
CA VAL A 99 7.67 6.77 3.71
C VAL A 99 8.36 8.13 3.60
N HIS A 100 9.41 8.38 4.40
CA HIS A 100 10.21 9.61 4.36
C HIS A 100 11.11 9.75 3.13
N ALA A 101 11.31 8.68 2.37
CA ALA A 101 12.24 8.68 1.23
C ALA A 101 11.64 9.22 -0.08
N SER A 102 10.34 9.42 -0.16
CA SER A 102 9.74 10.08 -1.33
C SER A 102 9.74 11.58 -1.15
N ALA A 103 10.32 12.29 -2.10
CA ALA A 103 10.61 13.73 -2.15
C ALA A 103 9.37 14.66 -2.12
N LEU A 104 8.35 14.34 -1.34
CA LEU A 104 7.13 15.12 -1.24
C LEU A 104 7.08 15.86 0.10
N SER A 105 6.59 17.09 0.06
CA SER A 105 6.54 18.00 1.19
C SER A 105 6.16 17.31 2.51
N PRO A 106 7.01 17.37 3.55
CA PRO A 106 6.76 16.69 4.85
C PRO A 106 5.52 17.24 5.59
N ARG A 107 4.90 18.27 5.05
CA ARG A 107 3.63 18.83 5.58
C ARG A 107 2.39 18.08 5.09
N LEU A 108 2.51 17.31 4.02
CA LEU A 108 1.36 16.66 3.36
C LEU A 108 1.30 15.15 3.58
N VAL A 109 2.40 14.53 4.02
CA VAL A 109 2.46 13.09 4.35
C VAL A 109 3.04 12.93 5.75
N ARG A 110 2.33 12.22 6.62
CA ARG A 110 2.77 11.90 7.99
C ARG A 110 2.73 10.39 8.20
N CYS A 111 3.72 9.91 8.94
CA CYS A 111 3.73 8.55 9.48
C CYS A 111 3.63 8.60 10.99
N VAL A 112 2.82 7.73 11.55
CA VAL A 112 2.62 7.56 12.99
C VAL A 112 2.79 6.08 13.30
N ALA A 113 3.61 5.77 14.30
CA ALA A 113 3.81 4.41 14.81
C ALA A 113 3.00 4.21 16.08
#